data_fec62356c69af952878f74930ba220ac
#
_entry.id   fec62356c69af952878f74930ba220ac
#
_cell.length_a   1.000
_cell.length_b   1.000
_cell.length_c   1.000
_cell.angle_alpha   90.00
_cell.angle_beta   90.00
_cell.angle_gamma   90.00
#
_symmetry.space_group_name_H-M   'P 1'
#
loop_
_entity.id
_entity.type
_entity.pdbx_description
1 polymer ?
#
loop_
_entity_poly.entity_id
_entity_poly.type
_entity_poly.pdbx_seq_one_letter_code
_entity_poly.pdbx_strand_id
1 'polypeptide(L)'
;MDTGETYTVADRSLAKAGGLKVDWARSRMPALAALRAKAEKEQPLAGQRIAGCLHVTKETAVLIETIEAAGGKVSWSGCNPLSTQDDVAGWLASEGYDVHAWYGQNTEEFYQSCLLYTSPSPRDYAASRMPSSA
;
A
#
# COMPACT_ATOMS: atom_id res chain seq x y z
N MET A 1 -13.67 -11.73 3.23
CA MET A 1 -12.36 -11.15 2.96
C MET A 1 -11.79 -11.72 1.67
N ASP A 2 -11.26 -10.86 0.82
CA ASP A 2 -10.65 -11.25 -0.45
C ASP A 2 -9.15 -11.41 -0.31
N THR A 3 -8.62 -12.55 -0.73
CA THR A 3 -7.19 -12.87 -0.60
C THR A 3 -6.66 -13.41 -1.92
N GLY A 4 -5.49 -12.89 -2.33
CA GLY A 4 -4.74 -13.35 -3.49
C GLY A 4 -3.26 -13.49 -3.15
N GLU A 5 -2.43 -13.74 -4.16
CA GLU A 5 -0.98 -13.85 -3.95
C GLU A 5 -0.36 -12.56 -3.43
N THR A 6 -0.85 -11.43 -3.92
CA THR A 6 -0.28 -10.12 -3.64
C THR A 6 -1.23 -9.19 -2.89
N TYR A 7 -2.34 -9.70 -2.37
CA TYR A 7 -3.26 -8.83 -1.63
C TYR A 7 -4.07 -9.58 -0.60
N THR A 8 -4.46 -8.87 0.44
CA THR A 8 -5.48 -9.27 1.41
C THR A 8 -6.28 -8.04 1.76
N VAL A 9 -7.51 -7.97 1.28
CA VAL A 9 -8.40 -6.82 1.45
C VAL A 9 -9.80 -7.28 1.87
N ALA A 10 -10.63 -6.34 2.33
CA ALA A 10 -11.99 -6.69 2.75
C ALA A 10 -12.83 -7.24 1.59
N ASP A 11 -12.87 -6.52 0.47
CA ASP A 11 -13.72 -6.88 -0.67
C ASP A 11 -13.25 -6.16 -1.94
N ARG A 12 -12.79 -6.91 -2.92
CA ARG A 12 -12.39 -6.37 -4.22
C ARG A 12 -13.54 -5.83 -5.05
N SER A 13 -14.76 -6.25 -4.77
CA SER A 13 -15.92 -5.74 -5.50
C SER A 13 -16.12 -4.23 -5.30
N LEU A 14 -15.53 -3.66 -4.25
CA LEU A 14 -15.55 -2.23 -3.97
C LEU A 14 -14.60 -1.41 -4.85
N ALA A 15 -13.80 -2.05 -5.69
CA ALA A 15 -12.76 -1.41 -6.50
C ALA A 15 -13.27 -0.24 -7.34
N LYS A 16 -14.47 -0.33 -7.90
CA LYS A 16 -15.05 0.72 -8.71
C LYS A 16 -15.24 2.02 -7.91
N ALA A 17 -15.78 1.90 -6.71
CA ALA A 17 -15.95 3.05 -5.82
C ALA A 17 -14.60 3.62 -5.37
N GLY A 18 -13.66 2.73 -5.06
CA GLY A 18 -12.29 3.12 -4.71
C GLY A 18 -11.60 3.87 -5.83
N GLY A 19 -11.72 3.39 -7.05
CA GLY A 19 -11.15 4.03 -8.24
C GLY A 19 -11.64 5.47 -8.43
N LEU A 20 -12.93 5.73 -8.20
CA LEU A 20 -13.48 7.07 -8.27
C LEU A 20 -12.86 8.02 -7.23
N LYS A 21 -12.67 7.51 -6.02
CA LYS A 21 -11.99 8.27 -4.96
C LYS A 21 -10.53 8.57 -5.31
N VAL A 22 -9.83 7.59 -5.85
CA VAL A 22 -8.43 7.75 -6.26
C VAL A 22 -8.32 8.76 -7.40
N ASP A 23 -9.20 8.71 -8.38
CA ASP A 23 -9.24 9.70 -9.47
C ASP A 23 -9.45 11.11 -8.93
N TRP A 24 -10.36 11.27 -7.98
CA TRP A 24 -10.58 12.55 -7.34
C TRP A 24 -9.33 13.06 -6.60
N ALA A 25 -8.70 12.20 -5.82
CA ALA A 25 -7.48 12.55 -5.10
C ALA A 25 -6.35 12.93 -6.06
N ARG A 26 -6.19 12.16 -7.12
CA ARG A 26 -5.16 12.43 -8.15
C ARG A 26 -5.32 13.81 -8.75
N SER A 27 -6.55 14.24 -9.01
CA SER A 27 -6.83 15.57 -9.54
C SER A 27 -6.52 16.71 -8.57
N ARG A 28 -6.37 16.39 -7.29
CA ARG A 28 -6.07 17.35 -6.22
C ARG A 28 -4.62 17.35 -5.76
N MET A 29 -3.78 16.56 -6.42
CA MET A 29 -2.37 16.39 -6.05
C MET A 29 -1.43 16.75 -7.21
N PRO A 30 -1.41 18.03 -7.63
CA PRO A 30 -0.64 18.45 -8.82
C PRO A 30 0.87 18.30 -8.63
N ALA A 31 1.39 18.49 -7.42
CA ALA A 31 2.81 18.32 -7.15
C ALA A 31 3.24 16.87 -7.36
N LEU A 32 2.42 15.93 -6.88
CA LEU A 32 2.69 14.52 -7.04
C LEU A 32 2.56 14.07 -8.51
N ALA A 33 1.61 14.68 -9.25
CA ALA A 33 1.46 14.43 -10.67
C ALA A 33 2.69 14.88 -11.47
N ALA A 34 3.26 16.04 -11.14
CA ALA A 34 4.48 16.54 -11.75
C ALA A 34 5.68 15.62 -11.42
N LEU A 35 5.78 15.20 -10.18
CA LEU A 35 6.83 14.27 -9.74
C LEU A 35 6.71 12.92 -10.46
N ARG A 36 5.51 12.40 -10.61
CA ARG A 36 5.24 11.17 -11.33
C ARG A 36 5.70 11.25 -12.78
N ALA A 37 5.36 12.33 -13.47
CA ALA A 37 5.76 12.54 -14.86
C ALA A 37 7.28 12.53 -15.03
N LYS A 38 7.99 13.16 -14.11
CA LYS A 38 9.46 13.15 -14.08
C LYS A 38 10.01 11.76 -13.76
N ALA A 39 9.45 11.11 -12.75
CA ALA A 39 9.89 9.80 -12.29
C ALA A 39 9.68 8.70 -13.34
N GLU A 40 8.61 8.78 -14.13
CA GLU A 40 8.35 7.85 -15.23
C GLU A 40 9.47 7.86 -16.26
N LYS A 41 10.05 9.02 -16.51
CA LYS A 41 11.17 9.18 -17.47
C LYS A 41 12.50 8.75 -16.86
N GLU A 42 12.77 9.15 -15.65
CA GLU A 42 14.06 8.94 -14.99
C GLU A 42 14.20 7.58 -14.31
N GLN A 43 13.09 6.94 -13.94
CA GLN A 43 13.06 5.65 -13.25
C GLN A 43 14.01 5.59 -12.03
N PRO A 44 13.91 6.57 -11.10
CA PRO A 44 14.88 6.67 -10.00
C PRO A 44 14.79 5.51 -9.00
N LEU A 45 13.69 4.76 -9.00
CA LEU A 45 13.47 3.63 -8.08
C LEU A 45 13.54 2.28 -8.79
N ALA A 46 14.06 2.24 -10.00
CA ALA A 46 14.18 0.99 -10.76
C ALA A 46 14.95 -0.07 -9.96
N GLY A 47 14.37 -1.25 -9.85
CA GLY A 47 14.96 -2.36 -9.10
C GLY A 47 14.80 -2.29 -7.59
N GLN A 48 14.20 -1.24 -7.06
CA GLN A 48 13.97 -1.12 -5.62
C GLN A 48 12.67 -1.81 -5.20
N ARG A 49 12.73 -2.49 -4.06
CA ARG A 49 11.56 -3.06 -3.39
C ARG A 49 11.27 -2.21 -2.16
N ILE A 50 10.05 -1.70 -2.09
CA ILE A 50 9.67 -0.72 -1.07
C ILE A 50 8.52 -1.27 -0.24
N ALA A 51 8.79 -1.48 1.03
CA ALA A 51 7.76 -1.82 2.00
C ALA A 51 7.22 -0.53 2.61
N GLY A 52 5.91 -0.33 2.50
CA GLY A 52 5.24 0.85 3.02
C GLY A 52 4.25 0.51 4.12
N CYS A 53 4.20 1.34 5.14
CA CYS A 53 3.23 1.23 6.22
C CYS A 53 2.65 2.61 6.49
N LEU A 54 1.49 2.87 5.92
CA LEU A 54 0.79 4.14 6.06
C LEU A 54 -0.71 3.90 5.88
N HIS A 55 -1.53 4.84 6.32
CA HIS A 55 -2.98 4.75 6.17
C HIS A 55 -3.36 4.47 4.71
N VAL A 56 -4.17 3.45 4.47
CA VAL A 56 -4.61 3.10 3.12
C VAL A 56 -5.82 3.96 2.76
N THR A 57 -5.53 5.13 2.26
CA THR A 57 -6.51 6.14 1.84
C THR A 57 -6.34 6.45 0.36
N LYS A 58 -7.25 7.24 -0.20
CA LYS A 58 -7.17 7.64 -1.61
C LYS A 58 -5.89 8.40 -1.94
N GLU A 59 -5.39 9.21 -1.02
CA GLU A 59 -4.13 9.95 -1.20
C GLU A 59 -2.93 9.00 -1.21
N THR A 60 -2.92 8.04 -0.31
CA THR A 60 -1.88 7.01 -0.26
C THR A 60 -1.87 6.17 -1.53
N ALA A 61 -3.03 5.89 -2.11
CA ALA A 61 -3.12 5.16 -3.37
C ALA A 61 -2.41 5.93 -4.51
N VAL A 62 -2.56 7.24 -4.56
CA VAL A 62 -1.85 8.08 -5.53
C VAL A 62 -0.33 8.04 -5.29
N LEU A 63 0.10 8.02 -4.03
CA LEU A 63 1.51 7.86 -3.69
C LEU A 63 2.05 6.51 -4.16
N ILE A 64 1.33 5.43 -3.94
CA ILE A 64 1.71 4.07 -4.39
C ILE A 64 1.87 4.05 -5.91
N GLU A 65 0.91 4.59 -6.65
CA GLU A 65 1.02 4.71 -8.11
C GLU A 65 2.29 5.45 -8.53
N THR A 66 2.60 6.53 -7.83
CA THR A 66 3.77 7.36 -8.13
C THR A 66 5.07 6.60 -7.89
N ILE A 67 5.16 5.86 -6.81
CA ILE A 67 6.33 5.04 -6.49
C ILE A 67 6.54 3.95 -7.55
N GLU A 68 5.48 3.27 -7.97
CA GLU A 68 5.58 2.24 -9.00
C GLU A 68 5.85 2.83 -10.38
N ALA A 69 5.32 4.02 -10.68
CA ALA A 69 5.67 4.73 -11.91
C ALA A 69 7.16 5.10 -11.96
N ALA A 70 7.77 5.30 -10.80
CA ALA A 70 9.21 5.56 -10.67
C ALA A 70 10.08 4.30 -10.80
N GLY A 71 9.48 3.14 -11.01
CA GLY A 71 10.18 1.86 -11.19
C GLY A 71 10.26 0.98 -9.94
N GLY A 72 9.78 1.46 -8.80
CA GLY A 72 9.78 0.70 -7.55
C GLY A 72 8.71 -0.39 -7.54
N LYS A 73 8.94 -1.43 -6.76
CA LYS A 73 7.94 -2.45 -6.43
C LYS A 73 7.49 -2.26 -5.00
N VAL A 74 6.21 -2.01 -4.82
CA VAL A 74 5.62 -1.68 -3.52
C VAL A 74 4.96 -2.89 -2.90
N SER A 75 5.16 -3.06 -1.59
CA SER A 75 4.34 -3.93 -0.76
C SER A 75 3.83 -3.08 0.40
N TRP A 76 2.53 -3.04 0.63
CA TRP A 76 1.90 -2.04 1.49
C TRP A 76 0.98 -2.64 2.53
N SER A 77 1.02 -2.10 3.74
CA SER A 77 0.02 -2.38 4.77
C SER A 77 -0.42 -1.10 5.46
N GLY A 78 -1.55 -1.18 6.18
CA GLY A 78 -2.03 -0.04 6.96
C GLY A 78 -1.21 0.14 8.24
N CYS A 79 -1.06 1.36 8.69
CA CYS A 79 -0.41 1.65 9.96
C CYS A 79 -1.40 1.73 11.14
N ASN A 80 -2.68 1.61 10.86
CA ASN A 80 -3.74 1.63 11.86
C ASN A 80 -4.91 0.78 11.38
N PRO A 81 -5.40 -0.19 12.17
CA PRO A 81 -6.48 -1.08 11.75
C PRO A 81 -7.82 -0.40 11.51
N LEU A 82 -8.00 0.84 11.98
CA LEU A 82 -9.26 1.58 11.83
C LEU A 82 -9.19 2.71 10.79
N SER A 83 -8.12 2.79 10.02
CA SER A 83 -7.94 3.87 9.06
C SER A 83 -8.07 3.46 7.60
N THR A 84 -8.08 2.17 7.30
CA THR A 84 -8.16 1.68 5.92
C THR A 84 -9.51 2.01 5.29
N GLN A 85 -9.47 2.58 4.10
CA GLN A 85 -10.63 2.74 3.24
C GLN A 85 -10.74 1.49 2.36
N ASP A 86 -11.68 0.62 2.68
CA ASP A 86 -11.80 -0.70 2.05
C ASP A 86 -12.04 -0.65 0.54
N ASP A 87 -12.73 0.37 0.06
CA ASP A 87 -12.93 0.57 -1.36
C ASP A 87 -11.62 0.92 -2.07
N VAL A 88 -10.79 1.74 -1.45
CA VAL A 88 -9.45 2.08 -1.97
C VAL A 88 -8.53 0.86 -1.95
N ALA A 89 -8.54 0.10 -0.86
CA ALA A 89 -7.76 -1.14 -0.77
C ALA A 89 -8.20 -2.14 -1.85
N GLY A 90 -9.50 -2.28 -2.06
CA GLY A 90 -10.06 -3.12 -3.12
C GLY A 90 -9.62 -2.67 -4.52
N TRP A 91 -9.58 -1.37 -4.76
CA TRP A 91 -9.08 -0.82 -6.02
C TRP A 91 -7.59 -1.13 -6.22
N LEU A 92 -6.76 -0.91 -5.19
CA LEU A 92 -5.33 -1.23 -5.26
C LEU A 92 -5.10 -2.70 -5.60
N ALA A 93 -5.83 -3.60 -4.94
CA ALA A 93 -5.76 -5.03 -5.21
C ALA A 93 -6.17 -5.35 -6.66
N SER A 94 -7.22 -4.71 -7.16
CA SER A 94 -7.69 -4.91 -8.53
C SER A 94 -6.71 -4.43 -9.59
N GLU A 95 -5.94 -3.39 -9.28
CA GLU A 95 -4.90 -2.87 -10.18
C GLU A 95 -3.58 -3.66 -10.10
N GLY A 96 -3.52 -4.66 -9.24
CA GLY A 96 -2.36 -5.53 -9.13
C GLY A 96 -1.30 -5.07 -8.14
N TYR A 97 -1.58 -4.07 -7.33
CA TYR A 97 -0.67 -3.64 -6.28
C TYR A 97 -0.66 -4.61 -5.10
N ASP A 98 0.48 -4.78 -4.51
CA ASP A 98 0.67 -5.63 -3.33
C ASP A 98 0.20 -4.86 -2.10
N VAL A 99 -1.00 -5.19 -1.61
CA VAL A 99 -1.64 -4.50 -0.49
C VAL A 99 -2.31 -5.47 0.48
N HIS A 100 -2.02 -5.29 1.76
CA HIS A 100 -2.58 -6.11 2.83
C HIS A 100 -3.18 -5.21 3.91
N ALA A 101 -4.43 -4.83 3.75
CA ALA A 101 -5.11 -3.94 4.69
C ALA A 101 -6.63 -4.03 4.55
N TRP A 102 -7.33 -3.99 5.67
CA TRP A 102 -8.78 -3.84 5.72
C TRP A 102 -9.18 -3.14 7.01
N TYR A 103 -10.34 -2.53 7.00
CA TYR A 103 -10.86 -1.84 8.17
C TYR A 103 -11.27 -2.86 9.24
N GLY A 104 -10.90 -2.57 10.48
CA GLY A 104 -11.31 -3.39 11.62
C GLY A 104 -10.44 -4.62 11.87
N GLN A 105 -9.19 -4.62 11.39
CA GLN A 105 -8.25 -5.68 11.71
C GLN A 105 -8.08 -5.81 13.23
N ASN A 106 -8.07 -7.04 13.72
CA ASN A 106 -7.66 -7.29 15.10
C ASN A 106 -6.12 -7.25 15.20
N THR A 107 -5.59 -7.35 16.39
CA THR A 107 -4.14 -7.25 16.63
C THR A 107 -3.36 -8.32 15.86
N GLU A 108 -3.83 -9.55 15.86
CA GLU A 108 -3.19 -10.66 15.15
C GLU A 108 -3.18 -10.43 13.64
N GLU A 109 -4.31 -10.08 13.08
CA GLU A 109 -4.45 -9.77 11.65
C GLU A 109 -3.56 -8.61 11.22
N PHE A 110 -3.48 -7.58 12.06
CA PHE A 110 -2.62 -6.43 11.80
C PHE A 110 -1.15 -6.84 11.74
N TYR A 111 -0.69 -7.65 12.69
CA TYR A 111 0.67 -8.17 12.68
C TYR A 111 0.94 -9.07 11.47
N GLN A 112 0.01 -9.92 11.10
CA GLN A 112 0.14 -10.77 9.92
C GLN A 112 0.30 -9.93 8.65
N SER A 113 -0.49 -8.87 8.52
CA SER A 113 -0.37 -7.95 7.39
C SER A 113 1.00 -7.26 7.36
N CYS A 114 1.50 -6.85 8.52
CA CYS A 114 2.84 -6.26 8.61
C CYS A 114 3.94 -7.24 8.19
N LEU A 115 3.79 -8.53 8.49
CA LEU A 115 4.74 -9.55 8.06
C LEU A 115 4.66 -9.81 6.56
N LEU A 116 3.48 -9.73 5.98
CA LEU A 116 3.28 -9.96 4.55
C LEU A 116 3.90 -8.86 3.70
N TYR A 117 3.83 -7.59 4.14
CA TYR A 117 4.39 -6.49 3.37
C TYR A 117 5.91 -6.37 3.49
N THR A 118 6.51 -6.96 4.51
CA THR A 118 7.96 -6.94 4.67
C THR A 118 8.59 -8.15 3.99
N SER A 119 9.68 -7.93 3.26
CA SER A 119 10.50 -9.03 2.78
C SER A 119 11.16 -9.69 4.00
N PRO A 120 11.04 -11.00 4.17
CA PRO A 120 11.69 -11.66 5.29
C PRO A 120 13.20 -11.55 5.13
N SER A 121 13.83 -10.79 5.99
CA SER A 121 15.27 -10.72 6.13
C SER A 121 15.62 -10.83 7.60
N PRO A 122 16.80 -11.33 7.94
CA PRO A 122 17.23 -11.41 9.34
C PRO A 122 17.21 -10.06 10.04
N ARG A 123 17.49 -9.00 9.30
CA ARG A 123 17.50 -7.64 9.82
C ARG A 123 16.10 -7.15 10.16
N ASP A 124 15.16 -7.32 9.23
CA ASP A 124 13.77 -6.90 9.44
C ASP A 124 13.16 -7.69 10.59
N TYR A 125 13.48 -8.97 10.64
CA TYR A 125 13.01 -9.85 11.69
C TYR A 125 13.54 -9.43 13.06
N ALA A 126 14.80 -9.08 13.15
CA ALA A 126 15.40 -8.59 14.37
C ALA A 126 14.75 -7.27 14.80
N ALA A 127 14.54 -6.35 13.88
CA ALA A 127 13.88 -5.08 14.15
C ALA A 127 12.46 -5.27 14.68
N SER A 128 11.70 -6.18 14.12
CA SER A 128 10.33 -6.44 14.56
C SER A 128 10.26 -7.06 15.95
N ARG A 129 11.32 -7.66 16.45
CA ARG A 129 11.40 -8.21 17.79
C ARG A 129 11.84 -7.19 18.83
N MET A 130 12.54 -6.19 18.42
CA MET A 130 13.13 -5.21 19.33
C MET A 130 12.14 -4.23 19.97
N PRO A 131 11.00 -3.89 19.38
CA PRO A 131 10.10 -2.92 19.97
C PRO A 131 9.64 -3.30 21.37
N SER A 132 9.56 -4.57 21.62
CA SER A 132 9.23 -5.03 22.95
C SER A 132 10.35 -4.75 23.95
N SER A 133 11.54 -4.63 23.48
CA SER A 133 12.72 -4.34 24.30
C SER A 133 13.03 -2.88 24.38
N ALA A 134 12.41 -2.14 23.53
CA ALA A 134 12.58 -0.70 23.53
C ALA A 134 11.93 -0.10 24.76
#